data_0fbaf790e25485b0a8593151eac95ce2
#
_entry.id   0fbaf790e25485b0a8593151eac95ce2
#
_cell.length_a   1.000
_cell.length_b   1.000
_cell.length_c   1.000
_cell.angle_alpha   90.00
_cell.angle_beta   90.00
_cell.angle_gamma   90.00
#
_symmetry.space_group_name_H-M   'P 1'
#
loop_
_entity.id
_entity.type
_entity.pdbx_description
1 polymer ?
#
loop_
_entity_poly.entity_id
_entity_poly.type
_entity_poly.pdbx_seq_one_letter_code
_entity_poly.pdbx_strand_id
1 'polypeptide(L)'
;MENINKIIDSLSLGEQNVMYNALQKRLNRGPEYTIRKNGTGYSIKPNDKYENTQQATVCNLAFETPEMARLAYAIYLNTQDSFADIIDNIKYVFRLLNIDSEWTK
;
A
#
# COMPACT_ATOMS: atom_id res chain seq x y z
N MET A 1 3.46 3.00 13.40
CA MET A 1 4.07 2.12 12.42
C MET A 1 4.70 0.87 12.95
N GLU A 2 5.22 0.92 14.14
CA GLU A 2 5.82 -0.27 14.75
C GLU A 2 4.88 -1.47 14.77
N ASN A 3 3.57 -1.25 14.90
CA ASN A 3 2.61 -2.35 14.99
C ASN A 3 2.55 -3.21 13.74
N ILE A 4 2.52 -2.60 12.56
CA ILE A 4 2.47 -3.38 11.33
C ILE A 4 3.79 -4.10 11.08
N ASN A 5 4.92 -3.46 11.40
CA ASN A 5 6.22 -4.09 11.27
C ASN A 5 6.36 -5.30 12.17
N LYS A 6 5.92 -5.19 13.44
CA LYS A 6 5.96 -6.31 14.37
C LYS A 6 5.09 -7.46 13.92
N ILE A 7 3.91 -7.17 13.40
CA ILE A 7 3.00 -8.20 12.89
C ILE A 7 3.66 -8.94 11.72
N ILE A 8 4.20 -8.21 10.76
CA ILE A 8 4.81 -8.80 9.58
C ILE A 8 6.07 -9.59 9.95
N ASP A 9 6.90 -9.04 10.84
CA ASP A 9 8.11 -9.72 11.30
C ASP A 9 7.83 -11.05 12.00
N SER A 10 6.68 -11.15 12.66
CA SER A 10 6.30 -12.37 13.38
C SER A 10 5.67 -13.43 12.50
N LEU A 11 5.37 -13.10 11.24
CA LEU A 11 4.66 -14.01 10.33
C LEU A 11 5.64 -14.80 9.46
N SER A 12 5.26 -16.04 9.17
CA SER A 12 5.94 -16.82 8.13
C SER A 12 5.63 -16.22 6.75
N LEU A 13 6.37 -16.63 5.73
CA LEU A 13 6.13 -16.15 4.38
C LEU A 13 4.70 -16.47 3.91
N GLY A 14 4.21 -17.67 4.23
CA GLY A 14 2.83 -18.04 3.89
C GLY A 14 1.81 -17.16 4.60
N GLU A 15 2.03 -16.87 5.88
CA GLU A 15 1.15 -15.99 6.65
C GLU A 15 1.18 -14.56 6.11
N GLN A 16 2.34 -14.08 5.67
CA GLN A 16 2.47 -12.76 5.03
C GLN A 16 1.62 -12.69 3.76
N ASN A 17 1.61 -13.75 2.96
CA ASN A 17 0.78 -13.82 1.76
C ASN A 17 -0.71 -13.80 2.11
N VAL A 18 -1.12 -14.49 3.16
CA VAL A 18 -2.50 -14.45 3.64
C VAL A 18 -2.89 -13.04 4.06
N MET A 19 -2.02 -12.38 4.80
CA MET A 19 -2.23 -10.99 5.21
C MET A 19 -2.37 -10.07 4.01
N TYR A 20 -1.50 -10.22 3.01
CA TYR A 20 -1.55 -9.45 1.78
C TYR A 20 -2.91 -9.63 1.09
N ASN A 21 -3.36 -10.87 0.94
CA ASN A 21 -4.64 -11.18 0.29
C ASN A 21 -5.82 -10.63 1.10
N ALA A 22 -5.75 -10.71 2.42
CA ALA A 22 -6.81 -10.19 3.29
C ALA A 22 -6.92 -8.68 3.16
N LEU A 23 -5.79 -7.97 3.10
CA LEU A 23 -5.78 -6.52 2.91
C LEU A 23 -6.37 -6.14 1.56
N GLN A 24 -6.05 -6.89 0.50
CA GLN A 24 -6.62 -6.63 -0.83
C GLN A 24 -8.13 -6.85 -0.85
N LYS A 25 -8.61 -7.93 -0.25
CA LYS A 25 -10.05 -8.19 -0.14
C LYS A 25 -10.76 -7.08 0.61
N ARG A 26 -10.16 -6.61 1.69
CA ARG A 26 -10.73 -5.54 2.51
C ARG A 26 -10.90 -4.26 1.70
N LEU A 27 -9.90 -3.91 0.89
CA LEU A 27 -9.94 -2.73 0.06
C LEU A 27 -10.90 -2.87 -1.12
N ASN A 28 -11.10 -4.09 -1.61
CA ASN A 28 -11.98 -4.34 -2.75
C ASN A 28 -13.45 -4.46 -2.36
N ARG A 29 -13.76 -4.41 -1.07
CA ARG A 29 -15.12 -4.58 -0.57
C ARG A 29 -16.06 -3.47 -0.94
N GLY A 30 -15.57 -2.27 -1.05
CA GLY A 30 -16.36 -1.09 -1.33
C GLY A 30 -15.83 -0.34 -2.52
N PRO A 31 -16.68 0.44 -3.19
CA PRO A 31 -16.27 1.26 -4.32
C PRO A 31 -15.59 2.55 -3.87
N GLU A 32 -14.70 2.46 -2.90
CA GLU A 32 -14.06 3.63 -2.30
C GLU A 32 -12.97 4.20 -3.18
N TYR A 33 -12.44 3.40 -4.10
CA TYR A 33 -11.40 3.84 -5.01
C TYR A 33 -11.36 2.98 -6.26
N THR A 34 -10.68 3.48 -7.28
CA THR A 34 -10.35 2.74 -8.49
C THR A 34 -8.84 2.84 -8.73
N ILE A 35 -8.35 2.05 -9.68
CA ILE A 35 -6.94 2.12 -10.10
C ILE A 35 -6.90 2.94 -11.38
N ARG A 36 -5.96 3.88 -11.47
CA ARG A 36 -5.74 4.68 -12.67
C ARG A 36 -4.32 4.48 -13.20
N LYS A 37 -4.15 4.66 -14.49
CA LYS A 37 -2.82 4.71 -15.08
C LYS A 37 -2.13 6.00 -14.66
N ASN A 38 -0.84 5.90 -14.39
CA ASN A 38 -0.01 7.05 -14.05
C ASN A 38 1.35 6.84 -14.71
N GLY A 39 1.51 7.41 -15.90
CA GLY A 39 2.69 7.13 -16.71
C GLY A 39 2.73 5.66 -17.12
N THR A 40 3.82 4.98 -16.80
CA THR A 40 3.97 3.55 -17.04
C THR A 40 3.50 2.70 -15.87
N GLY A 41 3.05 3.35 -14.79
CA GLY A 41 2.62 2.65 -13.58
C GLY A 41 1.15 2.81 -13.30
N TYR A 42 0.78 2.50 -12.07
CA TYR A 42 -0.60 2.53 -11.59
C TYR A 42 -0.68 3.26 -10.27
N SER A 43 -1.77 3.99 -10.08
CA SER A 43 -2.02 4.76 -8.86
C SER A 43 -3.45 4.54 -8.39
N ILE A 44 -3.68 4.83 -7.12
CA ILE A 44 -5.02 4.79 -6.53
C ILE A 44 -5.74 6.09 -6.88
N LYS A 45 -7.00 5.97 -7.28
CA LYS A 45 -7.89 7.11 -7.51
C LYS A 45 -9.11 6.97 -6.59
N PRO A 46 -9.22 7.78 -5.52
CA PRO A 46 -10.40 7.75 -4.67
C PRO A 46 -11.64 8.18 -5.46
N ASN A 47 -12.80 7.64 -5.10
CA ASN A 47 -14.05 8.02 -5.74
C ASN A 47 -14.51 9.41 -5.31
N ASP A 48 -14.11 9.84 -4.12
CA ASP A 48 -14.43 11.14 -3.57
C ASP A 48 -13.20 12.04 -3.53
N LYS A 49 -13.38 13.26 -3.06
CA LYS A 49 -12.27 14.19 -2.87
C LYS A 49 -11.29 13.64 -1.84
N TYR A 50 -10.04 14.04 -1.98
CA TYR A 50 -9.03 13.71 -0.98
C TYR A 50 -9.40 14.34 0.37
N GLU A 51 -9.26 13.56 1.43
CA GLU A 51 -9.54 14.01 2.79
C GLU A 51 -8.47 14.96 3.31
N ASN A 52 -7.24 14.79 2.84
CA ASN A 52 -6.11 15.61 3.27
C ASN A 52 -4.98 15.51 2.25
N THR A 53 -3.95 16.35 2.46
CA THR A 53 -2.79 16.41 1.58
C THR A 53 -2.01 15.10 1.56
N GLN A 54 -1.93 14.42 2.70
CA GLN A 54 -1.22 13.16 2.83
C GLN A 54 -1.85 12.09 1.96
N GLN A 55 -3.17 11.96 1.99
CA GLN A 55 -3.90 11.04 1.13
C GLN A 55 -3.67 11.36 -0.34
N ALA A 56 -3.76 12.64 -0.71
CA ALA A 56 -3.52 13.06 -2.08
C ALA A 56 -2.12 12.67 -2.56
N THR A 57 -1.12 12.84 -1.71
CA THR A 57 0.26 12.50 -2.06
C THR A 57 0.41 10.99 -2.25
N VAL A 58 -0.14 10.18 -1.35
CA VAL A 58 -0.08 8.71 -1.47
C VAL A 58 -0.79 8.24 -2.74
N CYS A 59 -1.94 8.82 -3.06
CA CYS A 59 -2.70 8.46 -4.25
C CYS A 59 -2.04 8.88 -5.56
N ASN A 60 -1.02 9.74 -5.50
CA ASN A 60 -0.25 10.13 -6.68
C ASN A 60 1.03 9.32 -6.87
N LEU A 61 1.34 8.42 -5.95
CA LEU A 61 2.48 7.52 -6.11
C LEU A 61 2.16 6.46 -7.17
N ALA A 62 3.11 6.22 -8.05
CA ALA A 62 2.96 5.24 -9.13
C ALA A 62 3.67 3.94 -8.75
N PHE A 63 3.00 2.83 -9.02
CA PHE A 63 3.53 1.49 -8.75
C PHE A 63 3.48 0.66 -10.02
N GLU A 64 4.32 -0.35 -10.13
CA GLU A 64 4.45 -1.14 -11.35
C GLU A 64 3.22 -1.97 -11.67
N THR A 65 2.44 -2.36 -10.66
CA THR A 65 1.23 -3.16 -10.84
C THR A 65 0.08 -2.60 -10.03
N PRO A 66 -1.17 -2.88 -10.42
CA PRO A 66 -2.34 -2.49 -9.61
C PRO A 66 -2.32 -3.10 -8.21
N GLU A 67 -1.82 -4.31 -8.07
CA GLU A 67 -1.74 -5.00 -6.78
C GLU A 67 -0.82 -4.27 -5.83
N MET A 68 0.31 -3.78 -6.32
CA MET A 68 1.24 -2.97 -5.51
C MET A 68 0.58 -1.66 -5.07
N ALA A 69 -0.17 -1.02 -5.95
CA ALA A 69 -0.87 0.22 -5.62
C ALA A 69 -1.90 -0.03 -4.50
N ARG A 70 -2.66 -1.13 -4.60
CA ARG A 70 -3.63 -1.51 -3.57
C ARG A 70 -2.97 -1.79 -2.24
N LEU A 71 -1.86 -2.53 -2.26
CA LEU A 71 -1.11 -2.84 -1.04
C LEU A 71 -0.58 -1.57 -0.39
N ALA A 72 0.01 -0.67 -1.17
CA ALA A 72 0.52 0.59 -0.67
C ALA A 72 -0.58 1.42 -0.02
N TYR A 73 -1.75 1.47 -0.63
CA TYR A 73 -2.88 2.20 -0.07
C TYR A 73 -3.38 1.55 1.22
N ALA A 74 -3.38 0.21 1.29
CA ALA A 74 -3.72 -0.51 2.51
C ALA A 74 -2.77 -0.17 3.65
N ILE A 75 -1.48 -0.09 3.35
CA ILE A 75 -0.47 0.30 4.33
C ILE A 75 -0.76 1.71 4.84
N TYR A 76 -1.02 2.63 3.93
CA TYR A 76 -1.37 4.01 4.30
C TYR A 76 -2.61 4.05 5.22
N LEU A 77 -3.67 3.32 4.87
CA LEU A 77 -4.91 3.32 5.65
C LEU A 77 -4.73 2.73 7.05
N ASN A 78 -3.76 1.87 7.24
CA ASN A 78 -3.50 1.22 8.52
C ASN A 78 -2.40 1.90 9.33
N THR A 79 -1.86 3.01 8.83
CA THR A 79 -0.84 3.79 9.53
C THR A 79 -1.29 5.23 9.60
N GLN A 80 -1.02 5.89 10.72
CA GLN A 80 -1.35 7.30 10.90
C GLN A 80 -0.08 8.09 11.19
N ASP A 81 0.99 7.70 10.55
CA ASP A 81 2.31 8.29 10.74
C ASP A 81 2.55 9.43 9.73
N SER A 82 3.70 10.06 9.82
CA SER A 82 4.09 11.07 8.84
C SER A 82 4.24 10.44 7.45
N PHE A 83 4.21 11.28 6.41
CA PHE A 83 4.35 10.81 5.04
C PHE A 83 5.66 10.03 4.84
N ALA A 84 6.76 10.50 5.43
CA ALA A 84 8.05 9.81 5.33
C ALA A 84 7.97 8.39 5.91
N ASP A 85 7.31 8.25 7.06
CA ASP A 85 7.14 6.95 7.70
C ASP A 85 6.28 6.02 6.85
N ILE A 86 5.24 6.56 6.22
CA ILE A 86 4.38 5.78 5.32
C ILE A 86 5.17 5.24 4.14
N ILE A 87 6.02 6.05 3.53
CA ILE A 87 6.89 5.61 2.42
C ILE A 87 7.85 4.52 2.90
N ASP A 88 8.49 4.71 4.03
CA ASP A 88 9.39 3.70 4.59
C ASP A 88 8.67 2.39 4.86
N ASN A 89 7.44 2.46 5.33
CA ASN A 89 6.62 1.30 5.59
C ASN A 89 6.22 0.56 4.33
N ILE A 90 5.87 1.30 3.29
CA ILE A 90 5.57 0.70 1.99
C ILE A 90 6.79 -0.08 1.49
N LYS A 91 7.96 0.54 1.53
CA LYS A 91 9.20 -0.11 1.11
C LYS A 91 9.50 -1.33 1.95
N TYR A 92 9.33 -1.24 3.25
CA TYR A 92 9.59 -2.34 4.18
C TYR A 92 8.70 -3.55 3.88
N VAL A 93 7.40 -3.33 3.74
CA VAL A 93 6.45 -4.41 3.44
C VAL A 93 6.74 -5.03 2.07
N PHE A 94 7.05 -4.21 1.07
CA PHE A 94 7.39 -4.71 -0.26
C PHE A 94 8.62 -5.62 -0.21
N ARG A 95 9.65 -5.25 0.56
CA ARG A 95 10.84 -6.08 0.72
C ARG A 95 10.54 -7.39 1.41
N LEU A 96 9.72 -7.36 2.46
CA LEU A 96 9.33 -8.57 3.19
C LEU A 96 8.56 -9.54 2.33
N LEU A 97 7.75 -9.04 1.41
CA LEU A 97 6.96 -9.87 0.51
C LEU A 97 7.72 -10.24 -0.77
N ASN A 98 8.98 -9.85 -0.88
CA ASN A 98 9.83 -10.11 -2.04
C ASN A 98 9.24 -9.55 -3.35
N ILE A 99 8.61 -8.39 -3.25
CA ILE A 99 8.06 -7.71 -4.42
C ILE A 99 9.22 -7.04 -5.18
N ASP A 100 9.36 -7.39 -6.47
CA ASP A 100 10.35 -6.75 -7.33
C ASP A 100 9.81 -5.40 -7.80
N SER A 101 10.43 -4.32 -7.34
CA SER A 101 9.92 -2.98 -7.58
C SER A 101 11.04 -1.96 -7.42
N GLU A 102 10.89 -0.82 -8.09
CA GLU A 102 11.75 0.34 -7.83
C GLU A 102 11.67 0.78 -6.36
N TRP A 103 10.54 0.51 -5.71
CA TRP A 103 10.34 0.84 -4.30
C TRP A 103 11.17 -0.01 -3.35
N THR A 104 11.73 -1.13 -3.81
CA THR A 104 12.55 -2.02 -2.99
C THR A 104 14.04 -1.87 -3.26
N LYS A 105 14.42 -1.00 -4.15
CA LYS A 105 15.83 -0.75 -4.51
C LYS A 105 16.47 0.35 -3.69
#